data_a1ca9bc69eb824cf77e2cf5ae0d0b1a4
#
_entry.id   a1ca9bc69eb824cf77e2cf5ae0d0b1a4
#
_cell.length_a   1.000
_cell.length_b   1.000
_cell.length_c   1.000
_cell.angle_alpha   90.00
_cell.angle_beta   90.00
_cell.angle_gamma   90.00
#
_symmetry.space_group_name_H-M   'P 1'
#
loop_
_entity.id
_entity.type
_entity.pdbx_description
1 polymer ?
#
loop_
_entity_poly.entity_id
_entity_poly.type
_entity_poly.pdbx_seq_one_letter_code
_entity_poly.pdbx_strand_id
1 'polypeptide(L)'
;MDRIVHEIEQAAREAGEIIRSAHGTELGVENKEGRANFVTRYDTMVQEFLTGRLREIIPDARFLGEESGMDRFVPGDEEGYLFVIDPIDGTTNFIHNMHPHVTSIGLFKDGQPWAGVVYAPVTDQLFSAQRGCGAYENGRRIQSSVQGLSENIMLTGTSGFSMNAFAVSQKLTTAFQERCQGYRSTGSAEYNLCMVASGRAGGYCEMKLGLWDFAAGSVILEEAGGRITDYHGNPLTYREESGIIALCEGVAKDENMPDTGAYWDMWDGK
;
A
#
# COMPACT_ATOMS: atom_id res chain seq x y z
N MET A 1 16.30 -10.32 -8.85
CA MET A 1 16.09 -9.90 -7.43
C MET A 1 17.11 -10.60 -6.54
N ASP A 2 17.51 -9.93 -5.45
CA ASP A 2 18.45 -10.48 -4.49
C ASP A 2 17.84 -11.62 -3.66
N ARG A 3 18.71 -12.42 -3.03
CA ARG A 3 18.30 -13.45 -2.09
C ARG A 3 17.43 -12.89 -0.95
N ILE A 4 17.74 -11.69 -0.46
CA ILE A 4 16.95 -11.01 0.60
C ILE A 4 15.47 -10.88 0.20
N VAL A 5 15.18 -10.47 -1.04
CA VAL A 5 13.78 -10.31 -1.50
C VAL A 5 13.07 -11.65 -1.54
N HIS A 6 13.72 -12.72 -1.98
CA HIS A 6 13.12 -14.07 -1.98
C HIS A 6 12.83 -14.57 -0.55
N GLU A 7 13.69 -14.24 0.41
CA GLU A 7 13.43 -14.58 1.82
C GLU A 7 12.26 -13.75 2.40
N ILE A 8 12.09 -12.48 1.97
CA ILE A 8 10.92 -11.65 2.32
C ILE A 8 9.64 -12.21 1.67
N GLU A 9 9.69 -12.63 0.41
CA GLU A 9 8.57 -13.30 -0.27
C GLU A 9 8.11 -14.56 0.49
N GLN A 10 9.07 -15.34 0.97
CA GLN A 10 8.79 -16.52 1.77
C GLN A 10 8.14 -16.16 3.12
N ALA A 11 8.65 -15.15 3.81
CA ALA A 11 8.08 -14.66 5.07
C ALA A 11 6.63 -14.16 4.88
N ALA A 12 6.35 -13.43 3.77
CA ALA A 12 5.01 -12.97 3.45
C ALA A 12 4.03 -14.14 3.19
N ARG A 13 4.48 -15.21 2.50
CA ARG A 13 3.66 -16.42 2.31
C ARG A 13 3.39 -17.15 3.62
N GLU A 14 4.39 -17.28 4.48
CA GLU A 14 4.25 -17.89 5.81
C GLU A 14 3.27 -17.07 6.70
N ALA A 15 3.35 -15.74 6.66
CA ALA A 15 2.38 -14.85 7.31
C ALA A 15 0.96 -15.06 6.77
N GLY A 16 0.83 -15.25 5.46
CA GLY A 16 -0.44 -15.56 4.81
C GLY A 16 -1.10 -16.85 5.31
N GLU A 17 -0.34 -17.86 5.77
CA GLU A 17 -0.90 -19.05 6.41
C GLU A 17 -1.57 -18.70 7.74
N ILE A 18 -0.98 -17.77 8.51
CA ILE A 18 -1.60 -17.28 9.75
C ILE A 18 -2.92 -16.59 9.44
N ILE A 19 -2.95 -15.71 8.44
CA ILE A 19 -4.17 -15.00 8.01
C ILE A 19 -5.25 -15.99 7.56
N ARG A 20 -4.90 -16.98 6.72
CA ARG A 20 -5.84 -18.02 6.27
C ARG A 20 -6.39 -18.88 7.40
N SER A 21 -5.61 -19.10 8.45
CA SER A 21 -6.04 -19.89 9.62
C SER A 21 -7.15 -19.21 10.44
N ALA A 22 -7.42 -17.94 10.21
CA ALA A 22 -8.43 -17.17 10.94
C ALA A 22 -9.89 -17.57 10.62
N HIS A 23 -10.13 -18.29 9.51
CA HIS A 23 -11.47 -18.65 9.10
C HIS A 23 -12.21 -19.49 10.15
N GLY A 24 -13.39 -19.01 10.55
CA GLY A 24 -14.26 -19.69 11.49
C GLY A 24 -13.80 -19.61 12.96
N THR A 25 -12.82 -18.76 13.27
CA THR A 25 -12.34 -18.51 14.63
C THR A 25 -12.78 -17.13 15.14
N GLU A 26 -12.73 -16.95 16.45
CA GLU A 26 -12.93 -15.63 17.06
C GLU A 26 -11.75 -14.72 16.72
N LEU A 27 -12.02 -13.57 16.10
CA LEU A 27 -10.96 -12.66 15.59
C LEU A 27 -10.36 -11.79 16.70
N GLY A 28 -11.07 -11.62 17.83
CA GLY A 28 -10.63 -10.70 18.88
C GLY A 28 -10.54 -9.25 18.39
N VAL A 29 -11.64 -8.77 17.78
CA VAL A 29 -11.68 -7.41 17.19
C VAL A 29 -11.68 -6.35 18.28
N GLU A 30 -10.76 -5.41 18.19
CA GLU A 30 -10.69 -4.22 19.02
C GLU A 30 -10.76 -2.95 18.16
N ASN A 31 -11.32 -1.88 18.71
CA ASN A 31 -11.38 -0.59 18.03
C ASN A 31 -10.20 0.27 18.49
N LYS A 32 -9.34 0.72 17.57
CA LYS A 32 -8.22 1.61 17.86
C LYS A 32 -8.69 3.04 18.08
N GLU A 33 -9.33 3.63 17.06
CA GLU A 33 -9.81 5.01 17.07
C GLU A 33 -10.89 5.22 16.01
N GLY A 34 -11.97 5.95 16.36
CA GLY A 34 -13.03 6.27 15.42
C GLY A 34 -13.93 5.07 15.07
N ARG A 35 -14.58 5.11 13.90
CA ARG A 35 -15.63 4.16 13.50
C ARG A 35 -15.14 2.99 12.65
N ALA A 36 -13.95 3.08 12.08
CA ALA A 36 -13.45 2.16 11.06
C ALA A 36 -11.98 1.77 11.24
N ASN A 37 -11.36 2.11 12.36
CA ASN A 37 -9.98 1.72 12.66
C ASN A 37 -9.99 0.56 13.65
N PHE A 38 -9.79 -0.64 13.15
CA PHE A 38 -9.84 -1.88 13.90
C PHE A 38 -8.48 -2.57 13.92
N VAL A 39 -8.27 -3.36 14.95
CA VAL A 39 -7.20 -4.33 15.05
C VAL A 39 -7.80 -5.68 15.46
N THR A 40 -7.24 -6.75 14.96
CA THR A 40 -7.57 -8.09 15.42
C THR A 40 -6.34 -8.73 16.08
N ARG A 41 -6.54 -9.81 16.83
CA ARG A 41 -5.39 -10.57 17.34
C ARG A 41 -4.47 -11.10 16.22
N TYR A 42 -5.01 -11.23 15.00
CA TYR A 42 -4.23 -11.70 13.85
C TYR A 42 -3.27 -10.64 13.32
N ASP A 43 -3.63 -9.36 13.37
CA ASP A 43 -2.73 -8.26 13.03
C ASP A 43 -1.48 -8.31 13.92
N THR A 44 -1.68 -8.43 15.24
CA THR A 44 -0.57 -8.57 16.20
C THR A 44 0.25 -9.84 15.96
N MET A 45 -0.41 -11.00 15.76
CA MET A 45 0.28 -12.27 15.53
C MET A 45 1.12 -12.24 14.25
N VAL A 46 0.59 -11.67 13.16
CA VAL A 46 1.28 -11.54 11.88
C VAL A 46 2.46 -10.59 12.02
N GLN A 47 2.29 -9.44 12.68
CA GLN A 47 3.37 -8.50 12.90
C GLN A 47 4.52 -9.08 13.72
N GLU A 48 4.21 -9.77 14.83
CA GLU A 48 5.20 -10.45 15.65
C GLU A 48 5.96 -11.53 14.87
N PHE A 49 5.23 -12.36 14.12
CA PHE A 49 5.81 -13.37 13.25
C PHE A 49 6.76 -12.75 12.21
N LEU A 50 6.29 -11.75 11.46
CA LEU A 50 7.09 -11.09 10.43
C LEU A 50 8.33 -10.43 11.02
N THR A 51 8.19 -9.71 12.13
CA THR A 51 9.34 -9.09 12.81
C THR A 51 10.40 -10.12 13.20
N GLY A 52 9.99 -11.28 13.73
CA GLY A 52 10.91 -12.38 14.05
C GLY A 52 11.64 -12.91 12.81
N ARG A 53 10.88 -13.24 11.75
CA ARG A 53 11.44 -13.78 10.50
C ARG A 53 12.34 -12.79 9.77
N LEU A 54 11.94 -11.53 9.68
CA LEU A 54 12.73 -10.50 8.99
C LEU A 54 14.01 -10.15 9.77
N ARG A 55 14.01 -10.25 11.09
CA ARG A 55 15.21 -10.10 11.92
C ARG A 55 16.22 -11.23 11.70
N GLU A 56 15.79 -12.44 11.35
CA GLU A 56 16.70 -13.51 10.93
C GLU A 56 17.37 -13.21 9.58
N ILE A 57 16.68 -12.48 8.68
CA ILE A 57 17.18 -12.10 7.35
C ILE A 57 18.20 -10.95 7.47
N ILE A 58 17.85 -9.89 8.22
CA ILE A 58 18.71 -8.72 8.45
C ILE A 58 18.71 -8.40 9.96
N PRO A 59 19.64 -8.94 10.74
CA PRO A 59 19.62 -8.82 12.20
C PRO A 59 19.64 -7.39 12.74
N ASP A 60 20.34 -6.49 12.08
CA ASP A 60 20.50 -5.10 12.50
C ASP A 60 19.46 -4.15 11.87
N ALA A 61 18.41 -4.69 11.20
CA ALA A 61 17.35 -3.87 10.64
C ALA A 61 16.48 -3.27 11.75
N ARG A 62 16.02 -2.05 11.51
CA ARG A 62 14.95 -1.40 12.27
C ARG A 62 13.59 -1.81 11.73
N PHE A 63 12.53 -1.59 12.51
CA PHE A 63 11.17 -1.98 12.15
C PHE A 63 10.19 -0.84 12.44
N LEU A 64 9.37 -0.53 11.46
CA LEU A 64 8.16 0.30 11.60
C LEU A 64 6.96 -0.56 11.20
N GLY A 65 5.96 -0.63 12.04
CA GLY A 65 4.71 -1.36 11.76
C GLY A 65 3.50 -0.57 12.13
N GLU A 66 2.35 -0.96 11.59
CA GLU A 66 1.07 -0.35 11.93
C GLU A 66 0.71 -0.57 13.41
N GLU A 67 1.05 -1.75 13.96
CA GLU A 67 0.71 -2.09 15.33
C GLU A 67 1.75 -1.56 16.33
N SER A 68 1.31 -1.31 17.57
CA SER A 68 2.15 -0.75 18.63
C SER A 68 3.38 -1.61 18.94
N GLY A 69 4.45 -0.97 19.43
CA GLY A 69 5.67 -1.64 19.88
C GLY A 69 6.81 -1.64 18.87
N MET A 70 6.65 -0.96 17.73
CA MET A 70 7.69 -0.77 16.75
C MET A 70 8.51 0.51 16.99
N ASP A 71 9.68 0.58 16.36
CA ASP A 71 10.51 1.78 16.35
C ASP A 71 9.76 2.94 15.67
N ARG A 72 9.92 4.15 16.20
CA ARG A 72 9.39 5.33 15.50
C ARG A 72 10.29 5.63 14.30
N PHE A 73 9.65 5.96 13.17
CA PHE A 73 10.36 6.52 12.02
C PHE A 73 10.83 7.94 12.38
N VAL A 74 12.14 8.16 12.40
CA VAL A 74 12.74 9.47 12.58
C VAL A 74 13.40 9.86 11.26
N PRO A 75 12.87 10.84 10.51
CA PRO A 75 13.53 11.34 9.30
C PRO A 75 14.94 11.81 9.64
N GLY A 76 15.96 11.29 8.94
CA GLY A 76 17.38 11.62 9.17
C GLY A 76 18.20 10.50 9.82
N ASP A 77 17.59 9.50 10.44
CA ASP A 77 18.26 8.25 10.89
C ASP A 77 18.32 7.25 9.74
N GLU A 78 18.98 7.62 8.65
CA GLU A 78 18.81 6.98 7.36
C GLU A 78 19.79 5.85 7.07
N GLU A 79 20.83 5.66 7.90
CA GLU A 79 21.80 4.58 7.67
C GLU A 79 21.21 3.20 8.01
N GLY A 80 21.50 2.22 7.13
CA GLY A 80 21.14 0.83 7.31
C GLY A 80 19.77 0.46 6.74
N TYR A 81 19.18 -0.60 7.28
CA TYR A 81 17.92 -1.16 6.81
C TYR A 81 16.75 -0.85 7.74
N LEU A 82 15.58 -0.53 7.14
CA LEU A 82 14.32 -0.37 7.85
C LEU A 82 13.25 -1.21 7.14
N PHE A 83 12.63 -2.13 7.85
CA PHE A 83 11.40 -2.78 7.41
C PHE A 83 10.19 -1.96 7.82
N VAL A 84 9.28 -1.76 6.87
CA VAL A 84 7.97 -1.14 7.08
C VAL A 84 6.92 -2.20 6.81
N ILE A 85 6.07 -2.51 7.80
CA ILE A 85 5.17 -3.67 7.78
C ILE A 85 3.73 -3.21 8.03
N ASP A 86 2.83 -3.62 7.14
CA ASP A 86 1.42 -3.72 7.45
C ASP A 86 1.05 -5.21 7.55
N PRO A 87 0.67 -5.69 8.74
CA PRO A 87 0.34 -7.10 8.92
C PRO A 87 -0.90 -7.52 8.14
N ILE A 88 -1.95 -6.69 8.11
CA ILE A 88 -3.20 -6.95 7.39
C ILE A 88 -3.78 -5.64 6.83
N ASP A 89 -3.24 -5.14 5.71
CA ASP A 89 -3.86 -4.04 4.98
C ASP A 89 -5.25 -4.45 4.49
N GLY A 90 -6.25 -3.70 4.93
CA GLY A 90 -7.65 -4.03 4.74
C GLY A 90 -8.25 -4.83 5.90
N THR A 91 -7.92 -4.51 7.15
CA THR A 91 -8.44 -5.17 8.38
C THR A 91 -9.97 -5.21 8.42
N THR A 92 -10.65 -4.15 7.95
CA THR A 92 -12.13 -4.16 7.84
C THR A 92 -12.61 -5.25 6.88
N ASN A 93 -11.98 -5.41 5.72
CA ASN A 93 -12.31 -6.49 4.79
C ASN A 93 -12.07 -7.86 5.42
N PHE A 94 -10.95 -8.02 6.12
CA PHE A 94 -10.61 -9.24 6.82
C PHE A 94 -11.66 -9.61 7.87
N ILE A 95 -12.10 -8.67 8.71
CA ILE A 95 -13.15 -8.86 9.72
C ILE A 95 -14.46 -9.33 9.08
N HIS A 96 -14.82 -8.77 7.94
CA HIS A 96 -16.05 -9.09 7.22
C HIS A 96 -15.92 -10.25 6.22
N ASN A 97 -14.78 -10.95 6.20
CA ASN A 97 -14.47 -12.02 5.24
C ASN A 97 -14.66 -11.57 3.78
N MET A 98 -14.27 -10.33 3.50
CA MET A 98 -14.27 -9.73 2.17
C MET A 98 -12.84 -9.67 1.62
N HIS A 99 -12.71 -9.50 0.32
CA HIS A 99 -11.44 -9.32 -0.37
C HIS A 99 -11.40 -7.96 -1.06
N PRO A 100 -10.21 -7.38 -1.27
CA PRO A 100 -8.88 -7.85 -0.85
C PRO A 100 -8.56 -7.53 0.61
N HIS A 101 -7.68 -8.32 1.21
CA HIS A 101 -6.83 -7.97 2.34
C HIS A 101 -5.46 -8.63 2.12
N VAL A 102 -4.41 -7.92 2.46
CA VAL A 102 -3.04 -8.34 2.13
C VAL A 102 -2.09 -8.12 3.30
N THR A 103 -0.96 -8.81 3.31
CA THR A 103 0.19 -8.42 4.14
C THR A 103 1.23 -7.73 3.27
N SER A 104 1.85 -6.67 3.77
CA SER A 104 2.83 -5.90 3.04
C SER A 104 4.13 -5.71 3.82
N ILE A 105 5.25 -5.72 3.10
CA ILE A 105 6.59 -5.56 3.65
C ILE A 105 7.39 -4.64 2.71
N GLY A 106 7.59 -3.40 3.12
CA GLY A 106 8.52 -2.48 2.49
C GLY A 106 9.91 -2.61 3.12
N LEU A 107 10.96 -2.58 2.32
CA LEU A 107 12.35 -2.52 2.81
C LEU A 107 13.00 -1.25 2.29
N PHE A 108 13.46 -0.44 3.22
CA PHE A 108 14.26 0.75 2.96
C PHE A 108 15.72 0.46 3.24
N LYS A 109 16.59 1.05 2.42
CA LYS A 109 18.03 1.03 2.61
C LYS A 109 18.56 2.45 2.56
N ASP A 110 19.26 2.88 3.59
CA ASP A 110 19.82 4.23 3.71
C ASP A 110 18.78 5.32 3.40
N GLY A 111 17.60 5.19 4.02
CA GLY A 111 16.45 6.12 3.90
C GLY A 111 15.70 6.07 2.57
N GLN A 112 16.08 5.19 1.63
CA GLN A 112 15.44 5.10 0.32
C GLN A 112 14.65 3.79 0.17
N PRO A 113 13.44 3.80 -0.41
CA PRO A 113 12.72 2.59 -0.77
C PRO A 113 13.60 1.69 -1.64
N TRP A 114 13.78 0.43 -1.25
CA TRP A 114 14.68 -0.48 -1.92
C TRP A 114 13.99 -1.73 -2.45
N ALA A 115 13.08 -2.33 -1.68
CA ALA A 115 12.27 -3.46 -2.11
C ALA A 115 10.87 -3.40 -1.51
N GLY A 116 9.92 -4.07 -2.16
CA GLY A 116 8.54 -4.21 -1.68
C GLY A 116 8.00 -5.59 -1.99
N VAL A 117 7.26 -6.16 -1.03
CA VAL A 117 6.52 -7.41 -1.17
C VAL A 117 5.12 -7.22 -0.62
N VAL A 118 4.10 -7.58 -1.42
CA VAL A 118 2.68 -7.57 -1.04
C VAL A 118 2.10 -8.93 -1.36
N TYR A 119 1.46 -9.56 -0.38
CA TYR A 119 0.86 -10.88 -0.56
C TYR A 119 -0.62 -10.90 -0.19
N ALA A 120 -1.47 -11.27 -1.15
CA ALA A 120 -2.89 -11.49 -0.97
C ALA A 120 -3.15 -12.99 -0.71
N PRO A 121 -3.33 -13.43 0.55
CA PRO A 121 -3.32 -14.85 0.90
C PRO A 121 -4.49 -15.64 0.33
N VAL A 122 -5.64 -14.99 0.12
CA VAL A 122 -6.84 -15.67 -0.37
C VAL A 122 -6.77 -15.98 -1.86
N THR A 123 -6.19 -15.09 -2.65
CA THR A 123 -6.07 -15.25 -4.11
C THR A 123 -4.71 -15.80 -4.53
N ASP A 124 -3.81 -16.04 -3.58
CA ASP A 124 -2.41 -16.46 -3.80
C ASP A 124 -1.68 -15.56 -4.81
N GLN A 125 -1.90 -14.23 -4.68
CA GLN A 125 -1.20 -13.24 -5.48
C GLN A 125 -0.05 -12.64 -4.65
N LEU A 126 1.18 -12.85 -5.10
CA LEU A 126 2.37 -12.27 -4.50
C LEU A 126 2.98 -11.28 -5.49
N PHE A 127 3.00 -10.02 -5.10
CA PHE A 127 3.66 -8.95 -5.83
C PHE A 127 5.00 -8.66 -5.16
N SER A 128 6.04 -8.48 -5.96
CA SER A 128 7.37 -8.16 -5.44
C SER A 128 8.16 -7.31 -6.42
N ALA A 129 8.99 -6.44 -5.87
CA ALA A 129 9.94 -5.64 -6.63
C ALA A 129 11.19 -5.35 -5.81
N GLN A 130 12.27 -5.09 -6.53
CA GLN A 130 13.50 -4.55 -6.01
C GLN A 130 13.99 -3.46 -6.96
N ARG A 131 14.48 -2.38 -6.42
CA ARG A 131 14.96 -1.21 -7.18
C ARG A 131 15.95 -1.63 -8.26
N GLY A 132 15.63 -1.28 -9.51
CA GLY A 132 16.41 -1.61 -10.70
C GLY A 132 16.23 -3.05 -11.23
N CYS A 133 15.34 -3.86 -10.63
CA CYS A 133 15.12 -5.26 -11.06
C CYS A 133 13.77 -5.49 -11.74
N GLY A 134 12.87 -4.50 -11.71
CA GLY A 134 11.50 -4.62 -12.18
C GLY A 134 10.55 -5.20 -11.15
N ALA A 135 9.25 -5.19 -11.48
CA ALA A 135 8.17 -5.71 -10.64
C ALA A 135 7.63 -7.03 -11.18
N TYR A 136 7.14 -7.88 -10.27
CA TYR A 136 6.67 -9.23 -10.57
C TYR A 136 5.40 -9.57 -9.81
N GLU A 137 4.51 -10.34 -10.44
CA GLU A 137 3.37 -11.02 -9.82
C GLU A 137 3.56 -12.52 -9.95
N ASN A 138 3.64 -13.25 -8.85
CA ASN A 138 3.91 -14.69 -8.84
C ASN A 138 5.08 -15.11 -9.76
N GLY A 139 6.18 -14.33 -9.72
CA GLY A 139 7.39 -14.56 -10.51
C GLY A 139 7.27 -14.15 -11.99
N ARG A 140 6.13 -13.63 -12.45
CA ARG A 140 5.95 -13.11 -13.81
C ARG A 140 6.10 -11.60 -13.80
N ARG A 141 6.94 -11.06 -14.68
CA ARG A 141 7.15 -9.62 -14.80
C ARG A 141 5.84 -8.90 -15.14
N ILE A 142 5.57 -7.80 -14.43
CA ILE A 142 4.41 -6.93 -14.66
C ILE A 142 4.85 -5.54 -15.10
N GLN A 143 3.93 -4.81 -15.74
CA GLN A 143 4.09 -3.42 -16.15
C GLN A 143 2.77 -2.67 -15.95
N SER A 144 2.87 -1.40 -15.58
CA SER A 144 1.71 -0.51 -15.50
C SER A 144 1.15 -0.21 -16.88
N SER A 145 -0.12 0.20 -16.96
CA SER A 145 -0.79 0.52 -18.22
C SER A 145 -0.14 1.73 -18.91
N VAL A 146 -0.07 1.69 -20.23
CA VAL A 146 0.32 2.83 -21.07
C VAL A 146 -0.90 3.58 -21.63
N GLN A 147 -2.11 3.11 -21.34
CA GLN A 147 -3.37 3.70 -21.78
C GLN A 147 -3.74 4.93 -20.94
N GLY A 148 -4.43 5.89 -21.56
CA GLY A 148 -4.88 7.11 -20.91
C GLY A 148 -6.04 6.91 -19.96
N LEU A 149 -6.50 8.01 -19.35
CA LEU A 149 -7.54 8.00 -18.32
C LEU A 149 -8.86 7.42 -18.82
N SER A 150 -9.28 7.76 -20.04
CA SER A 150 -10.54 7.30 -20.63
C SER A 150 -10.61 5.79 -20.90
N GLU A 151 -9.45 5.12 -20.92
CA GLU A 151 -9.33 3.68 -21.19
C GLU A 151 -9.05 2.87 -19.92
N ASN A 152 -9.04 3.52 -18.76
CA ASN A 152 -8.73 2.91 -17.48
C ASN A 152 -9.87 3.06 -16.46
N ILE A 153 -9.85 2.20 -15.44
CA ILE A 153 -10.57 2.42 -14.18
C ILE A 153 -9.65 3.11 -13.17
N MET A 154 -10.23 3.90 -12.27
CA MET A 154 -9.50 4.52 -11.17
C MET A 154 -9.87 3.86 -9.84
N LEU A 155 -8.90 3.77 -8.94
CA LEU A 155 -9.08 3.29 -7.58
C LEU A 155 -9.03 4.49 -6.62
N THR A 156 -9.89 4.47 -5.62
CA THR A 156 -9.93 5.53 -4.60
C THR A 156 -10.04 4.91 -3.22
N GLY A 157 -9.29 5.47 -2.30
CA GLY A 157 -9.50 5.21 -0.89
C GLY A 157 -10.54 6.15 -0.29
N THR A 158 -11.05 5.80 0.85
CA THR A 158 -12.11 6.56 1.50
C THR A 158 -11.61 7.46 2.62
N SER A 159 -10.35 7.29 3.06
CA SER A 159 -9.78 7.99 4.22
C SER A 159 -10.77 8.03 5.39
N GLY A 160 -11.33 6.87 5.72
CA GLY A 160 -12.52 6.70 6.56
C GLY A 160 -12.39 7.23 8.00
N PHE A 161 -11.18 7.63 8.39
CA PHE A 161 -10.88 8.21 9.70
C PHE A 161 -11.13 9.73 9.77
N SER A 162 -11.29 10.40 8.62
CA SER A 162 -11.52 11.84 8.50
C SER A 162 -12.69 12.14 7.56
N MET A 163 -13.82 12.61 8.12
CA MET A 163 -15.00 12.97 7.32
C MET A 163 -14.70 14.13 6.35
N ASN A 164 -13.76 14.98 6.67
CA ASN A 164 -13.35 16.09 5.82
C ASN A 164 -12.53 15.59 4.62
N ALA A 165 -11.53 14.72 4.87
CA ALA A 165 -10.78 14.04 3.81
C ALA A 165 -11.72 13.21 2.92
N PHE A 166 -12.66 12.49 3.52
CA PHE A 166 -13.68 11.73 2.78
C PHE A 166 -14.49 12.62 1.83
N ALA A 167 -14.99 13.78 2.30
CA ALA A 167 -15.78 14.70 1.48
C ALA A 167 -15.00 15.25 0.28
N VAL A 168 -13.70 15.51 0.47
CA VAL A 168 -12.82 15.95 -0.63
C VAL A 168 -12.51 14.79 -1.58
N SER A 169 -12.20 13.60 -1.05
CA SER A 169 -12.01 12.39 -1.86
C SER A 169 -13.20 12.08 -2.76
N GLN A 170 -14.43 12.29 -2.28
CA GLN A 170 -15.64 12.09 -3.10
C GLN A 170 -15.72 13.09 -4.27
N LYS A 171 -15.31 14.34 -4.09
CA LYS A 171 -15.27 15.33 -5.19
C LYS A 171 -14.24 14.90 -6.25
N LEU A 172 -13.04 14.50 -5.83
CA LEU A 172 -12.01 14.01 -6.75
C LEU A 172 -12.46 12.74 -7.47
N THR A 173 -13.10 11.80 -6.75
CA THR A 173 -13.67 10.58 -7.33
C THR A 173 -14.69 10.91 -8.41
N THR A 174 -15.56 11.91 -8.18
CA THR A 174 -16.53 12.38 -9.19
C THR A 174 -15.81 12.93 -10.42
N ALA A 175 -14.76 13.72 -10.25
CA ALA A 175 -13.98 14.25 -11.37
C ALA A 175 -13.29 13.14 -12.18
N PHE A 176 -12.81 12.08 -11.55
CA PHE A 176 -12.32 10.89 -12.27
C PHE A 176 -13.44 10.14 -12.98
N GLN A 177 -14.59 9.93 -12.32
CA GLN A 177 -15.72 9.19 -12.90
C GLN A 177 -16.22 9.81 -14.22
N GLU A 178 -16.14 11.12 -14.37
CA GLU A 178 -16.52 11.81 -15.61
C GLU A 178 -15.55 11.55 -16.78
N ARG A 179 -14.35 11.01 -16.52
CA ARG A 179 -13.25 10.91 -17.48
C ARG A 179 -12.69 9.51 -17.68
N CYS A 180 -13.01 8.58 -16.78
CA CYS A 180 -12.52 7.21 -16.81
C CYS A 180 -13.65 6.20 -17.07
N GLN A 181 -13.32 4.92 -17.20
CA GLN A 181 -14.31 3.85 -17.36
C GLN A 181 -15.10 3.53 -16.07
N GLY A 182 -14.71 4.09 -14.96
CA GLY A 182 -15.34 3.92 -13.66
C GLY A 182 -14.33 3.91 -12.53
N TYR A 183 -14.83 3.89 -11.29
CA TYR A 183 -13.96 3.83 -10.12
C TYR A 183 -14.28 2.63 -9.24
N ARG A 184 -13.34 2.26 -8.37
CA ARG A 184 -13.51 1.23 -7.34
C ARG A 184 -12.88 1.70 -6.04
N SER A 185 -13.46 1.32 -4.91
CA SER A 185 -12.84 1.39 -3.59
C SER A 185 -12.73 -0.04 -3.07
N THR A 186 -11.53 -0.55 -2.92
CA THR A 186 -11.31 -1.95 -2.55
C THR A 186 -11.16 -2.13 -1.03
N GLY A 187 -10.72 -1.08 -0.32
CA GLY A 187 -10.49 -1.12 1.12
C GLY A 187 -9.11 -1.68 1.52
N SER A 188 -8.16 -1.72 0.60
CA SER A 188 -6.77 -2.16 0.82
C SER A 188 -5.85 -1.30 -0.05
N ALA A 189 -5.02 -0.49 0.57
CA ALA A 189 -4.18 0.50 -0.12
C ALA A 189 -3.03 -0.16 -0.89
N GLU A 190 -2.33 -1.08 -0.26
CA GLU A 190 -1.22 -1.82 -0.85
C GLU A 190 -1.69 -2.69 -2.03
N TYR A 191 -2.88 -3.30 -1.92
CA TYR A 191 -3.47 -4.02 -3.05
C TYR A 191 -3.83 -3.09 -4.20
N ASN A 192 -4.37 -1.89 -3.93
CA ASN A 192 -4.66 -0.90 -4.96
C ASN A 192 -3.40 -0.48 -5.73
N LEU A 193 -2.29 -0.26 -5.05
CA LEU A 193 -1.00 0.04 -5.68
C LEU A 193 -0.54 -1.11 -6.59
N CYS A 194 -0.70 -2.36 -6.15
CA CYS A 194 -0.42 -3.55 -6.97
C CYS A 194 -1.32 -3.66 -8.21
N MET A 195 -2.58 -3.24 -8.12
CA MET A 195 -3.49 -3.22 -9.28
C MET A 195 -3.04 -2.18 -10.32
N VAL A 196 -2.56 -1.02 -9.89
CA VAL A 196 -1.99 -0.02 -10.80
C VAL A 196 -0.68 -0.55 -11.42
N ALA A 197 0.20 -1.11 -10.60
CA ALA A 197 1.48 -1.68 -11.05
C ALA A 197 1.31 -2.81 -12.08
N SER A 198 0.26 -3.61 -11.95
CA SER A 198 -0.02 -4.74 -12.88
C SER A 198 -0.86 -4.35 -14.09
N GLY A 199 -1.13 -3.04 -14.29
CA GLY A 199 -1.88 -2.52 -15.43
C GLY A 199 -3.39 -2.83 -15.40
N ARG A 200 -3.93 -3.26 -14.25
CA ARG A 200 -5.36 -3.54 -14.06
C ARG A 200 -6.18 -2.29 -13.72
N ALA A 201 -5.50 -1.22 -13.26
CA ALA A 201 -6.08 0.08 -13.01
C ALA A 201 -5.14 1.18 -13.52
N GLY A 202 -5.71 2.33 -13.86
CA GLY A 202 -4.96 3.50 -14.32
C GLY A 202 -4.35 4.31 -13.20
N GLY A 203 -4.95 4.28 -12.01
CA GLY A 203 -4.43 5.02 -10.87
C GLY A 203 -5.17 4.73 -9.57
N TYR A 204 -4.56 5.19 -8.48
CA TYR A 204 -5.10 5.16 -7.13
C TYR A 204 -4.80 6.46 -6.42
N CYS A 205 -5.76 6.96 -5.65
CA CYS A 205 -5.60 8.13 -4.81
C CYS A 205 -6.24 7.93 -3.43
N GLU A 206 -5.54 8.39 -2.40
CA GLU A 206 -6.06 8.50 -1.04
C GLU A 206 -5.43 9.66 -0.31
N MET A 207 -6.23 10.40 0.48
CA MET A 207 -5.78 11.64 1.12
C MET A 207 -4.98 11.44 2.40
N LYS A 208 -5.19 10.32 3.09
CA LYS A 208 -4.51 10.07 4.36
C LYS A 208 -4.19 8.59 4.52
N LEU A 209 -2.90 8.28 4.52
CA LEU A 209 -2.33 6.94 4.70
C LEU A 209 -1.15 6.98 5.66
N GLY A 210 -0.96 5.93 6.44
CA GLY A 210 0.29 5.65 7.13
C GLY A 210 1.37 5.19 6.17
N LEU A 211 2.64 5.29 6.55
CA LEU A 211 3.74 4.83 5.68
C LEU A 211 3.61 3.35 5.31
N TRP A 212 3.10 2.54 6.22
CA TRP A 212 2.89 1.09 6.01
C TRP A 212 1.84 0.78 4.95
N ASP A 213 0.90 1.70 4.66
CA ASP A 213 -0.14 1.54 3.66
C ASP A 213 0.36 1.71 2.20
N PHE A 214 1.60 2.18 1.99
CA PHE A 214 2.13 2.43 0.64
C PHE A 214 3.62 2.13 0.45
N ALA A 215 4.34 1.75 1.49
CA ALA A 215 5.78 1.54 1.44
C ALA A 215 6.19 0.45 0.44
N ALA A 216 5.54 -0.70 0.48
CA ALA A 216 5.84 -1.82 -0.41
C ALA A 216 5.32 -1.57 -1.83
N GLY A 217 4.07 -1.15 -1.94
CA GLY A 217 3.40 -0.89 -3.22
C GLY A 217 4.04 0.23 -4.01
N SER A 218 4.65 1.23 -3.34
CA SER A 218 5.37 2.30 -4.04
C SER A 218 6.53 1.77 -4.86
N VAL A 219 7.35 0.87 -4.29
CA VAL A 219 8.47 0.24 -5.01
C VAL A 219 7.95 -0.63 -6.15
N ILE A 220 6.89 -1.40 -5.91
CA ILE A 220 6.29 -2.28 -6.92
C ILE A 220 5.75 -1.45 -8.09
N LEU A 221 5.08 -0.34 -7.82
CA LEU A 221 4.54 0.54 -8.84
C LEU A 221 5.63 1.23 -9.66
N GLU A 222 6.65 1.79 -9.00
CA GLU A 222 7.75 2.47 -9.70
C GLU A 222 8.54 1.49 -10.58
N GLU A 223 8.84 0.29 -10.09
CA GLU A 223 9.53 -0.75 -10.85
C GLU A 223 8.68 -1.36 -11.99
N ALA A 224 7.36 -1.18 -11.93
CA ALA A 224 6.43 -1.49 -13.03
C ALA A 224 6.29 -0.36 -14.05
N GLY A 225 6.99 0.78 -13.88
CA GLY A 225 6.95 1.94 -14.77
C GLY A 225 5.81 2.93 -14.47
N GLY A 226 5.11 2.77 -13.35
CA GLY A 226 4.16 3.76 -12.85
C GLY A 226 4.85 4.88 -12.07
N ARG A 227 4.06 5.78 -11.52
CA ARG A 227 4.52 6.94 -10.75
C ARG A 227 3.69 7.09 -9.48
N ILE A 228 4.33 7.41 -8.37
CA ILE A 228 3.67 7.79 -7.12
C ILE A 228 4.18 9.15 -6.65
N THR A 229 3.26 10.03 -6.22
CA THR A 229 3.55 11.40 -5.81
C THR A 229 2.63 11.83 -4.68
N ASP A 230 2.90 13.00 -4.09
CA ASP A 230 1.88 13.71 -3.34
C ASP A 230 0.80 14.29 -4.29
N TYR A 231 -0.20 14.95 -3.74
CA TYR A 231 -1.32 15.52 -4.50
C TYR A 231 -0.91 16.71 -5.40
N HIS A 232 0.23 17.36 -5.13
CA HIS A 232 0.80 18.43 -5.96
C HIS A 232 1.78 17.89 -7.02
N GLY A 233 1.95 16.58 -7.11
CA GLY A 233 2.86 15.95 -8.07
C GLY A 233 4.33 15.95 -7.65
N ASN A 234 4.66 16.30 -6.39
CA ASN A 234 6.00 16.21 -5.87
C ASN A 234 6.36 14.76 -5.49
N PRO A 235 7.65 14.39 -5.52
CA PRO A 235 8.10 13.11 -4.98
C PRO A 235 7.68 12.91 -3.52
N LEU A 236 7.32 11.67 -3.15
CA LEU A 236 7.01 11.36 -1.77
C LEU A 236 8.22 11.51 -0.85
N THR A 237 7.96 11.98 0.35
CA THR A 237 8.99 12.12 1.39
C THR A 237 9.04 10.93 2.35
N TYR A 238 8.17 9.93 2.15
CA TYR A 238 8.07 8.71 2.96
C TYR A 238 7.99 9.01 4.48
N ARG A 239 7.15 9.97 4.83
CA ARG A 239 6.84 10.31 6.23
C ARG A 239 5.80 9.36 6.80
N GLU A 240 5.59 9.42 8.13
CA GLU A 240 4.62 8.56 8.84
C GLU A 240 3.19 8.66 8.28
N GLU A 241 2.76 9.84 7.82
CA GLU A 241 1.46 10.03 7.15
C GLU A 241 1.63 10.82 5.84
N SER A 242 0.90 10.44 4.79
CA SER A 242 0.88 11.15 3.51
C SER A 242 -0.44 10.95 2.78
N GLY A 243 -0.82 11.92 1.94
CA GLY A 243 -1.73 11.69 0.82
C GLY A 243 -0.93 11.28 -0.41
N ILE A 244 -1.46 10.37 -1.20
CA ILE A 244 -0.78 9.83 -2.38
C ILE A 244 -1.65 9.89 -3.64
N ILE A 245 -0.97 10.10 -4.77
CA ILE A 245 -1.47 9.90 -6.13
C ILE A 245 -0.55 8.91 -6.82
N ALA A 246 -1.06 7.73 -7.11
CA ALA A 246 -0.37 6.66 -7.80
C ALA A 246 -0.98 6.45 -9.18
N LEU A 247 -0.19 6.56 -10.24
CA LEU A 247 -0.67 6.53 -11.63
C LEU A 247 0.16 5.57 -12.48
N CYS A 248 -0.49 4.91 -13.42
CA CYS A 248 0.18 4.23 -14.52
C CYS A 248 0.82 5.25 -15.47
N GLU A 249 1.72 4.80 -16.33
CA GLU A 249 2.46 5.67 -17.26
C GLU A 249 1.52 6.48 -18.16
N GLY A 250 0.47 5.86 -18.71
CA GLY A 250 -0.46 6.51 -19.63
C GLY A 250 -1.29 7.59 -18.96
N VAL A 251 -1.85 7.32 -17.78
CA VAL A 251 -2.66 8.29 -17.03
C VAL A 251 -1.81 9.44 -16.51
N ALA A 252 -0.56 9.19 -16.10
CA ALA A 252 0.35 10.24 -15.63
C ALA A 252 0.70 11.28 -16.71
N LYS A 253 0.48 10.96 -17.99
CA LYS A 253 0.72 11.83 -19.16
C LYS A 253 -0.57 12.37 -19.79
N ASP A 254 -1.73 12.00 -19.26
CA ASP A 254 -3.03 12.35 -19.83
C ASP A 254 -3.39 13.81 -19.51
N GLU A 255 -3.69 14.59 -20.53
CA GLU A 255 -4.07 16.02 -20.40
C GLU A 255 -5.43 16.21 -19.68
N ASN A 256 -6.24 15.15 -19.60
CA ASN A 256 -7.54 15.18 -18.93
C ASN A 256 -7.48 14.81 -17.45
N MET A 257 -6.28 14.65 -16.89
CA MET A 257 -6.14 14.42 -15.44
C MET A 257 -6.73 15.61 -14.66
N PRO A 258 -7.56 15.34 -13.62
CA PRO A 258 -7.96 16.38 -12.69
C PRO A 258 -6.73 17.01 -12.01
N ASP A 259 -6.82 18.31 -11.71
CA ASP A 259 -5.84 18.99 -10.86
C ASP A 259 -5.96 18.51 -9.41
N THR A 260 -5.17 17.49 -9.08
CA THR A 260 -5.21 16.84 -7.75
C THR A 260 -4.78 17.78 -6.64
N GLY A 261 -3.86 18.74 -6.91
CA GLY A 261 -3.43 19.76 -5.96
C GLY A 261 -4.56 20.65 -5.51
N ALA A 262 -5.44 21.07 -6.44
CA ALA A 262 -6.61 21.87 -6.10
C ALA A 262 -7.57 21.15 -5.14
N TYR A 263 -7.67 19.82 -5.22
CA TYR A 263 -8.47 19.04 -4.25
C TYR A 263 -7.77 18.93 -2.90
N TRP A 264 -6.45 18.77 -2.89
CA TRP A 264 -5.68 18.77 -1.64
C TRP A 264 -5.85 20.09 -0.88
N ASP A 265 -5.81 21.22 -1.59
CA ASP A 265 -5.96 22.56 -1.01
C ASP A 265 -7.37 22.81 -0.43
N MET A 266 -8.36 21.98 -0.78
CA MET A 266 -9.68 22.00 -0.16
C MET A 266 -9.72 21.28 1.19
N TRP A 267 -8.72 20.46 1.47
CA TRP A 267 -8.63 19.74 2.73
C TRP A 267 -7.82 20.54 3.74
N ASP A 268 -8.37 20.77 4.92
CA ASP A 268 -7.75 21.58 5.97
C ASP A 268 -6.79 20.81 6.89
N GLY A 269 -6.52 19.53 6.56
CA GLY A 269 -5.57 18.70 7.32
C GLY A 269 -6.05 18.25 8.71
N LYS A 270 -7.37 18.36 9.01
CA LYS A 270 -7.94 18.03 10.32
C LYS A 270 -8.78 16.76 10.30
#